data_c32bbe6a924eae73d54b0b1e636ee954
#
_entry.id   c32bbe6a924eae73d54b0b1e636ee954
#
_cell.length_a   1.000
_cell.length_b   1.000
_cell.length_c   1.000
_cell.angle_alpha   90.00
_cell.angle_beta   90.00
_cell.angle_gamma   90.00
#
_symmetry.space_group_name_H-M   'P 1'
#
loop_
_entity.id
_entity.type
_entity.pdbx_description
1 polymer ?
#
loop_
_entity_poly.entity_id
_entity_poly.type
_entity_poly.pdbx_seq_one_letter_code
_entity_poly.pdbx_strand_id
1 'polypeptide(L)'
;MANHKSSLKRIRSNEKKRLRNRFQHKTARNAIRKLKSVSNKKEANKQFPEVVSLVDKLAKKNIIHANKASNLKSKLAKFVASL
;
A
#
# COMPACT_ATOMS: atom_id res chain seq x y z
N MET A 1 20.32 35.08 -2.59
CA MET A 1 19.63 34.15 -3.48
C MET A 1 18.54 33.40 -2.74
N ALA A 2 17.33 33.92 -2.84
CA ALA A 2 16.15 33.35 -2.19
C ALA A 2 15.82 31.92 -2.68
N ASN A 3 16.25 31.61 -3.91
CA ASN A 3 15.92 30.32 -4.53
C ASN A 3 16.56 29.10 -3.86
N HIS A 4 17.71 29.28 -3.22
CA HIS A 4 18.41 28.16 -2.57
C HIS A 4 17.68 27.63 -1.35
N LYS A 5 17.12 28.50 -0.52
CA LYS A 5 16.36 28.08 0.66
C LYS A 5 15.08 27.37 0.27
N SER A 6 14.39 27.84 -0.77
CA SER A 6 13.18 27.20 -1.29
C SER A 6 13.48 25.82 -1.86
N SER A 7 14.59 25.68 -2.63
CA SER A 7 15.04 24.42 -3.17
C SER A 7 15.33 23.38 -2.10
N LEU A 8 16.08 23.78 -1.06
CA LEU A 8 16.43 22.90 0.05
C LEU A 8 15.19 22.44 0.81
N LYS A 9 14.26 23.36 1.04
CA LYS A 9 12.99 23.05 1.70
C LYS A 9 12.18 22.04 0.88
N ARG A 10 12.12 22.23 -0.44
CA ARG A 10 11.42 21.32 -1.35
C ARG A 10 12.07 19.95 -1.37
N ILE A 11 13.39 19.87 -1.40
CA ILE A 11 14.13 18.60 -1.37
C ILE A 11 13.84 17.85 -0.07
N ARG A 12 13.90 18.52 1.07
CA ARG A 12 13.58 17.91 2.36
C ARG A 12 12.13 17.41 2.43
N SER A 13 11.19 18.21 1.92
CA SER A 13 9.78 17.84 1.87
C SER A 13 9.57 16.61 0.98
N ASN A 14 10.21 16.58 -0.20
CA ASN A 14 10.13 15.47 -1.14
C ASN A 14 10.73 14.19 -0.54
N GLU A 15 11.84 14.29 0.18
CA GLU A 15 12.44 13.14 0.85
C GLU A 15 11.54 12.57 1.93
N LYS A 16 10.91 13.42 2.73
CA LYS A 16 9.96 12.98 3.75
C LYS A 16 8.77 12.26 3.13
N LYS A 17 8.22 12.79 2.03
CA LYS A 17 7.13 12.17 1.30
C LYS A 17 7.56 10.82 0.73
N ARG A 18 8.74 10.77 0.11
CA ARG A 18 9.29 9.56 -0.47
C ARG A 18 9.46 8.46 0.57
N LEU A 19 10.02 8.78 1.73
CA LEU A 19 10.21 7.83 2.83
C LEU A 19 8.88 7.34 3.37
N ARG A 20 7.91 8.23 3.53
CA ARG A 20 6.56 7.89 3.99
C ARG A 20 5.88 6.96 3.00
N ASN A 21 5.95 7.29 1.70
CA ASN A 21 5.34 6.48 0.65
C ASN A 21 5.99 5.10 0.59
N ARG A 22 7.30 5.04 0.68
CA ARG A 22 8.05 3.79 0.70
C ARG A 22 7.66 2.92 1.89
N PHE A 23 7.53 3.52 3.05
CA PHE A 23 7.12 2.82 4.28
C PHE A 23 5.71 2.25 4.14
N GLN A 24 4.76 3.05 3.65
CA GLN A 24 3.38 2.61 3.46
C GLN A 24 3.29 1.50 2.41
N HIS A 25 4.03 1.63 1.32
CA HIS A 25 4.09 0.60 0.28
C HIS A 25 4.64 -0.72 0.84
N LYS A 26 5.69 -0.64 1.64
CA LYS A 26 6.31 -1.80 2.28
C LYS A 26 5.33 -2.47 3.26
N THR A 27 4.62 -1.67 4.05
CA THR A 27 3.63 -2.16 5.01
C THR A 27 2.51 -2.93 4.30
N ALA A 28 1.97 -2.37 3.21
CA ALA A 28 0.94 -3.02 2.42
C ALA A 28 1.46 -4.31 1.77
N ARG A 29 2.67 -4.29 1.24
CA ARG A 29 3.29 -5.46 0.63
C ARG A 29 3.47 -6.59 1.63
N ASN A 30 3.93 -6.27 2.85
CA ASN A 30 4.09 -7.25 3.91
C ASN A 30 2.74 -7.84 4.34
N ALA A 31 1.69 -7.02 4.41
CA ALA A 31 0.34 -7.47 4.74
C ALA A 31 -0.20 -8.43 3.67
N ILE A 32 0.04 -8.12 2.39
CA ILE A 32 -0.34 -8.99 1.27
C ILE A 32 0.41 -10.32 1.35
N ARG A 33 1.71 -10.28 1.61
CA ARG A 33 2.53 -11.48 1.75
C ARG A 33 2.03 -12.36 2.90
N LYS A 34 1.71 -11.75 4.02
CA LYS A 34 1.18 -12.45 5.19
C LYS A 34 -0.17 -13.12 4.86
N LEU A 35 -1.05 -12.40 4.17
CA LEU A 35 -2.33 -12.95 3.73
C LEU A 35 -2.14 -14.16 2.81
N LYS A 36 -1.21 -14.07 1.84
CA LYS A 36 -0.93 -15.17 0.92
C LYS A 36 -0.30 -16.40 1.58
N SER A 37 0.29 -16.24 2.76
CA SER A 37 0.87 -17.35 3.51
C SER A 37 -0.15 -18.11 4.35
N VAL A 38 -1.37 -17.57 4.49
CA VAL A 38 -2.43 -18.20 5.26
C VAL A 38 -3.08 -19.32 4.45
N SER A 39 -3.18 -20.51 5.04
CA SER A 39 -3.81 -21.66 4.40
C SER A 39 -5.27 -21.88 4.84
N ASN A 40 -5.70 -21.20 5.89
CA ASN A 40 -7.03 -21.31 6.46
C ASN A 40 -7.91 -20.18 5.96
N LYS A 41 -9.04 -20.52 5.31
CA LYS A 41 -10.00 -19.55 4.77
C LYS A 41 -10.55 -18.60 5.85
N LYS A 42 -10.81 -19.12 7.02
CA LYS A 42 -11.34 -18.35 8.15
C LYS A 42 -10.37 -17.24 8.58
N GLU A 43 -9.09 -17.58 8.67
CA GLU A 43 -8.04 -16.62 9.01
C GLU A 43 -7.82 -15.62 7.87
N ALA A 44 -7.86 -16.07 6.63
CA ALA A 44 -7.73 -15.23 5.46
C ALA A 44 -8.87 -14.21 5.38
N ASN A 45 -10.11 -14.64 5.63
CA ASN A 45 -11.27 -13.75 5.67
C ASN A 45 -11.15 -12.69 6.76
N LYS A 46 -10.50 -13.02 7.87
CA LYS A 46 -10.26 -12.09 8.97
C LYS A 46 -9.23 -11.03 8.61
N GLN A 47 -8.19 -11.40 7.87
CA GLN A 47 -7.11 -10.48 7.46
C GLN A 47 -7.44 -9.66 6.21
N PHE A 48 -8.31 -10.17 5.36
CA PHE A 48 -8.62 -9.57 4.06
C PHE A 48 -9.08 -8.11 4.16
N PRO A 49 -10.03 -7.73 5.05
CA PRO A 49 -10.45 -6.32 5.15
C PRO A 49 -9.32 -5.36 5.50
N GLU A 50 -8.37 -5.78 6.33
CA GLU A 50 -7.22 -4.97 6.69
C GLU A 50 -6.31 -4.73 5.49
N VAL A 51 -6.07 -5.76 4.70
CA VAL A 51 -5.25 -5.68 3.49
C VAL A 51 -5.92 -4.77 2.46
N VAL A 52 -7.22 -4.92 2.25
CA VAL A 52 -7.99 -4.05 1.34
C VAL A 52 -7.89 -2.59 1.78
N SER A 53 -8.02 -2.33 3.07
CA SER A 53 -7.90 -0.98 3.62
C SER A 53 -6.52 -0.37 3.32
N LEU A 54 -5.45 -1.13 3.49
CA LEU A 54 -4.09 -0.67 3.20
C LEU A 54 -3.90 -0.37 1.71
N VAL A 55 -4.41 -1.23 0.83
CA VAL A 55 -4.32 -1.03 -0.63
C VAL A 55 -5.11 0.22 -1.04
N ASP A 56 -6.31 0.41 -0.49
CA ASP A 56 -7.13 1.58 -0.77
C ASP A 56 -6.45 2.88 -0.31
N LYS A 57 -5.77 2.86 0.83
CA LYS A 57 -5.02 4.01 1.32
C LYS A 57 -3.88 4.37 0.38
N LEU A 58 -3.18 3.38 -0.16
CA LEU A 58 -2.13 3.62 -1.15
C LEU A 58 -2.68 4.32 -2.39
N ALA A 59 -3.84 3.87 -2.89
CA ALA A 59 -4.49 4.47 -4.05
C ALA A 59 -4.97 5.89 -3.73
N LYS A 60 -5.56 6.11 -2.57
CA LYS A 60 -6.05 7.42 -2.13
C LYS A 60 -4.94 8.45 -2.05
N LYS A 61 -3.74 8.03 -1.64
CA LYS A 61 -2.56 8.90 -1.53
C LYS A 61 -1.75 8.98 -2.82
N ASN A 62 -2.25 8.39 -3.90
CA ASN A 62 -1.59 8.36 -5.21
C ASN A 62 -0.22 7.68 -5.18
N ILE A 63 0.02 6.78 -4.23
CA ILE A 63 1.25 5.98 -4.19
C ILE A 63 1.18 4.89 -5.26
N ILE A 64 -0.02 4.34 -5.49
CA ILE A 64 -0.30 3.43 -6.60
C ILE A 64 -1.53 3.96 -7.35
N HIS A 65 -1.66 3.57 -8.61
CA HIS A 65 -2.81 3.94 -9.42
C HIS A 65 -4.06 3.16 -8.96
N ALA A 66 -5.24 3.80 -9.10
CA ALA A 66 -6.52 3.19 -8.72
C ALA A 66 -6.76 1.85 -9.45
N ASN A 67 -6.36 1.74 -10.71
CA ASN A 67 -6.48 0.50 -11.48
C ASN A 67 -5.64 -0.63 -10.88
N LYS A 68 -4.43 -0.31 -10.43
CA LYS A 68 -3.57 -1.29 -9.76
C LYS A 68 -4.18 -1.75 -8.44
N ALA A 69 -4.76 -0.83 -7.68
CA ALA A 69 -5.44 -1.16 -6.44
C ALA A 69 -6.62 -2.10 -6.69
N SER A 70 -7.44 -1.81 -7.70
CA SER A 70 -8.56 -2.66 -8.09
C SER A 70 -8.10 -4.06 -8.49
N ASN A 71 -7.03 -4.15 -9.29
CA ASN A 71 -6.45 -5.43 -9.72
C ASN A 71 -5.93 -6.25 -8.53
N LEU A 72 -5.24 -5.61 -7.60
CA LEU A 72 -4.73 -6.27 -6.39
C LEU A 72 -5.88 -6.80 -5.53
N LYS A 73 -6.91 -5.99 -5.31
CA LYS A 73 -8.07 -6.39 -4.52
C LYS A 73 -8.78 -7.57 -5.17
N SER A 74 -8.95 -7.54 -6.48
CA SER A 74 -9.58 -8.63 -7.24
C SER A 74 -8.80 -9.94 -7.12
N LYS A 75 -7.49 -9.88 -7.30
CA LYS A 75 -6.62 -11.06 -7.19
C LYS A 75 -6.63 -11.64 -5.77
N LEU A 76 -6.59 -10.78 -4.75
CA LEU A 76 -6.61 -11.21 -3.36
C LEU A 76 -7.97 -11.81 -2.99
N ALA A 77 -9.07 -11.24 -3.49
CA ALA A 77 -10.41 -11.78 -3.27
C ALA A 77 -10.54 -13.19 -3.85
N LYS A 78 -10.02 -13.39 -5.06
CA LYS A 78 -10.00 -14.72 -5.71
C LYS A 78 -9.16 -15.71 -4.93
N PHE A 79 -8.01 -15.26 -4.43
CA PHE A 79 -7.12 -16.09 -3.60
C PHE A 79 -7.84 -16.56 -2.34
N VAL A 80 -8.48 -15.63 -1.61
CA VAL A 80 -9.21 -15.95 -0.38
C VAL A 80 -10.39 -16.91 -0.69
N ALA A 81 -11.10 -16.68 -1.78
CA ALA A 81 -12.23 -17.52 -2.19
C ALA A 81 -11.78 -18.94 -2.54
N SER A 82 -10.53 -19.11 -3.01
CA SER A 82 -9.99 -20.40 -3.42
C SER A 82 -9.51 -21.27 -2.26
N LEU A 83 -9.41 -20.70 -1.07
CA LEU A 83 -8.98 -21.44 0.15
C LEU A 83 -10.15 -22.33 0.72
#